data_f3459eefac798103fc11c0af3140df67
#
_entry.id   f3459eefac798103fc11c0af3140df67
#
_cell.length_a   1.000
_cell.length_b   1.000
_cell.length_c   1.000
_cell.angle_alpha   90.00
_cell.angle_beta   90.00
_cell.angle_gamma   90.00
#
_symmetry.space_group_name_H-M   'P 1'
#
loop_
_entity.id
_entity.type
_entity.pdbx_description
1 polymer ?
#
loop_
_entity_poly.entity_id
_entity_poly.type
_entity_poly.pdbx_seq_one_letter_code
_entity_poly.pdbx_strand_id
1 'polypeptide(L)'
;MLNIGTEYINGIFFVRLKGKLNKETVYKLNKKVTEVVKREKIDNIVFNFTNLKEIDMKGINMLFYNYELIKNNNGISLLCGINDNIKNKFKNKRLTNYIYEIPNELAAKKIVNLRW
;
A
#
# COMPACT_ATOMS: atom_id res chain seq x y z
N MET A 1 -9.73 -9.28 11.70
CA MET A 1 -8.49 -10.03 11.46
C MET A 1 -7.82 -9.53 10.18
N LEU A 2 -6.50 -9.52 10.15
CA LEU A 2 -5.73 -9.07 8.99
C LEU A 2 -4.57 -10.05 8.73
N ASN A 3 -4.47 -10.53 7.50
CA ASN A 3 -3.33 -11.31 7.04
C ASN A 3 -2.57 -10.48 6.01
N ILE A 4 -1.25 -10.45 6.14
CA ILE A 4 -0.38 -9.66 5.26
C ILE A 4 0.65 -10.58 4.62
N GLY A 5 0.63 -10.66 3.29
CA GLY A 5 1.67 -11.33 2.52
C GLY A 5 2.58 -10.27 1.91
N THR A 6 3.88 -10.49 1.98
CA THR A 6 4.85 -9.57 1.41
C THR A 6 5.83 -10.28 0.52
N GLU A 7 6.29 -9.58 -0.52
CA GLU A 7 7.25 -10.12 -1.47
C GLU A 7 8.03 -8.96 -2.08
N TYR A 8 9.36 -9.06 -2.09
CA TYR A 8 10.20 -8.02 -2.69
C TYR A 8 10.86 -8.58 -3.95
N ILE A 9 10.45 -8.06 -5.10
CA ILE A 9 10.92 -8.54 -6.41
C ILE A 9 11.30 -7.38 -7.29
N ASN A 10 12.52 -7.41 -7.83
CA ASN A 10 12.98 -6.42 -8.83
C ASN A 10 12.78 -4.98 -8.39
N GLY A 11 13.06 -4.69 -7.12
CA GLY A 11 12.97 -3.34 -6.58
C GLY A 11 11.57 -2.91 -6.21
N ILE A 12 10.59 -3.82 -6.19
CA ILE A 12 9.22 -3.52 -5.84
C ILE A 12 8.77 -4.36 -4.64
N PHE A 13 8.27 -3.70 -3.61
CA PHE A 13 7.75 -4.36 -2.41
C PHE A 13 6.25 -4.55 -2.56
N PHE A 14 5.83 -5.78 -2.82
CA PHE A 14 4.42 -6.13 -2.95
C PHE A 14 3.86 -6.45 -1.58
N VAL A 15 2.75 -5.79 -1.21
CA VAL A 15 2.05 -5.98 0.06
C VAL A 15 0.62 -6.39 -0.23
N ARG A 16 0.27 -7.63 0.10
CA ARG A 16 -1.05 -8.20 -0.16
C ARG A 16 -1.81 -8.31 1.14
N LEU A 17 -2.94 -7.61 1.21
CA LEU A 17 -3.75 -7.51 2.43
C LEU A 17 -5.01 -8.34 2.29
N LYS A 18 -5.34 -9.10 3.36
CA LYS A 18 -6.56 -9.91 3.41
C LYS A 18 -7.25 -9.70 4.74
N GLY A 19 -8.54 -9.37 4.69
CA GLY A 19 -9.36 -9.20 5.88
C GLY A 19 -9.71 -7.75 6.15
N LYS A 20 -9.43 -7.25 7.34
CA LYS A 20 -9.82 -5.90 7.76
C LYS A 20 -8.61 -5.13 8.29
N LEU A 21 -8.40 -3.93 7.77
CA LEU A 21 -7.35 -3.03 8.24
C LEU A 21 -8.00 -1.93 9.06
N ASN A 22 -7.87 -2.00 10.38
CA ASN A 22 -8.52 -1.09 11.31
C ASN A 22 -7.65 -0.84 12.53
N LYS A 23 -8.18 -0.09 13.50
CA LYS A 23 -7.44 0.27 14.72
C LYS A 23 -6.91 -0.95 15.49
N GLU A 24 -7.57 -2.10 15.35
CA GLU A 24 -7.17 -3.31 16.07
C GLU A 24 -6.10 -4.12 15.33
N THR A 25 -5.98 -3.93 14.02
CA THR A 25 -5.05 -4.71 13.19
C THR A 25 -3.90 -3.90 12.60
N VAL A 26 -3.98 -2.57 12.68
CA VAL A 26 -2.99 -1.68 12.06
C VAL A 26 -1.57 -1.94 12.57
N TYR A 27 -1.42 -2.46 13.80
CA TYR A 27 -0.11 -2.80 14.33
C TYR A 27 0.60 -3.88 13.50
N LYS A 28 -0.18 -4.77 12.87
CA LYS A 28 0.40 -5.80 12.00
C LYS A 28 1.01 -5.17 10.74
N LEU A 29 0.32 -4.19 10.18
CA LEU A 29 0.84 -3.46 9.02
C LEU A 29 2.11 -2.70 9.41
N ASN A 30 2.12 -2.09 10.58
CA ASN A 30 3.31 -1.39 11.06
C ASN A 30 4.51 -2.34 11.13
N LYS A 31 4.33 -3.51 11.74
CA LYS A 31 5.43 -4.46 11.94
C LYS A 31 5.93 -5.08 10.63
N LYS A 32 5.01 -5.52 9.80
CA LYS A 32 5.38 -6.26 8.58
C LYS A 32 5.75 -5.37 7.41
N VAL A 33 5.28 -4.14 7.39
CA VAL A 33 5.45 -3.25 6.25
C VAL A 33 6.21 -1.99 6.63
N THR A 34 5.65 -1.18 7.50
CA THR A 34 6.20 0.13 7.83
C THR A 34 7.63 0.05 8.36
N GLU A 35 7.88 -0.86 9.29
CA GLU A 35 9.23 -1.04 9.85
C GLU A 35 10.22 -1.53 8.79
N VAL A 36 9.76 -2.38 7.87
CA VAL A 36 10.60 -2.87 6.78
C VAL A 36 10.92 -1.73 5.81
N VAL A 37 9.92 -0.92 5.47
CA VAL A 37 10.11 0.24 4.58
C VAL A 37 11.17 1.18 5.16
N LYS A 38 11.11 1.44 6.45
CA LYS A 38 12.09 2.29 7.14
C LYS A 38 13.48 1.68 7.15
N ARG A 39 13.57 0.42 7.60
CA ARG A 39 14.86 -0.25 7.82
C ARG A 39 15.58 -0.52 6.50
N GLU A 40 14.85 -1.00 5.51
CA GLU A 40 15.43 -1.39 4.21
C GLU A 40 15.39 -0.28 3.18
N LYS A 41 14.86 0.89 3.54
CA LYS A 41 14.73 2.04 2.63
C LYS A 41 14.03 1.67 1.32
N ILE A 42 12.91 0.96 1.45
CA ILE A 42 12.11 0.57 0.30
C ILE A 42 11.67 1.82 -0.45
N ASP A 43 11.82 1.81 -1.77
CA ASP A 43 11.46 2.96 -2.60
C ASP A 43 10.23 2.74 -3.48
N ASN A 44 9.88 1.50 -3.81
CA ASN A 44 8.67 1.24 -4.61
C ASN A 44 7.79 0.23 -3.88
N ILE A 45 6.52 0.59 -3.68
CA ILE A 45 5.59 -0.27 -2.97
C ILE A 45 4.29 -0.41 -3.76
N VAL A 46 3.72 -1.61 -3.73
CA VAL A 46 2.40 -1.89 -4.30
C VAL A 46 1.54 -2.50 -3.20
N PHE A 47 0.44 -1.82 -2.87
CA PHE A 47 -0.57 -2.37 -1.97
C PHE A 47 -1.64 -3.07 -2.79
N ASN A 48 -1.80 -4.37 -2.58
CA ASN A 48 -2.85 -5.16 -3.23
C ASN A 48 -3.99 -5.38 -2.25
N PHE A 49 -5.14 -4.77 -2.53
CA PHE A 49 -6.34 -4.80 -1.68
C PHE A 49 -7.39 -5.78 -2.18
N THR A 50 -7.07 -6.65 -3.13
CA THR A 50 -8.05 -7.57 -3.72
C THR A 50 -8.86 -8.33 -2.66
N ASN A 51 -8.20 -8.73 -1.57
CA ASN A 51 -8.82 -9.48 -0.50
C ASN A 51 -9.07 -8.66 0.77
N LEU A 52 -8.91 -7.35 0.71
CA LEU A 52 -9.21 -6.48 1.84
C LEU A 52 -10.70 -6.13 1.81
N LYS A 53 -11.40 -6.41 2.91
CA LYS A 53 -12.85 -6.20 3.02
C LYS A 53 -13.21 -4.82 3.54
N GLU A 54 -12.45 -4.32 4.52
CA GLU A 54 -12.75 -3.07 5.20
C GLU A 54 -11.49 -2.34 5.58
N ILE A 55 -11.59 -1.00 5.64
CA ILE A 55 -10.54 -0.13 6.12
C ILE A 55 -11.16 1.00 6.92
N ASP A 56 -10.53 1.39 8.02
CA ASP A 56 -10.97 2.55 8.81
C ASP A 56 -9.93 3.68 8.73
N MET A 57 -10.18 4.76 9.50
CA MET A 57 -9.28 5.93 9.50
C MET A 57 -7.86 5.59 9.94
N LYS A 58 -7.71 4.68 10.90
CA LYS A 58 -6.37 4.29 11.37
C LYS A 58 -5.60 3.59 10.26
N GLY A 59 -6.30 2.74 9.50
CA GLY A 59 -5.69 2.06 8.35
C GLY A 59 -5.30 3.05 7.27
N ILE A 60 -6.19 4.00 6.95
CA ILE A 60 -5.91 5.03 5.94
C ILE A 60 -4.72 5.88 6.36
N ASN A 61 -4.67 6.28 7.63
CA ASN A 61 -3.54 7.08 8.14
C ASN A 61 -2.22 6.33 8.02
N MET A 62 -2.23 5.02 8.25
CA MET A 62 -1.03 4.20 8.11
C MET A 62 -0.57 4.12 6.65
N LEU A 63 -1.51 4.06 5.70
CA LEU A 63 -1.17 4.10 4.28
C LEU A 63 -0.53 5.43 3.89
N PHE A 64 -1.04 6.55 4.41
CA PHE A 64 -0.43 7.86 4.20
C PHE A 64 0.98 7.92 4.77
N TYR A 65 1.18 7.37 5.96
CA TYR A 65 2.49 7.35 6.58
C TYR A 65 3.49 6.58 5.72
N ASN A 66 3.08 5.42 5.22
CA ASN A 66 3.93 4.64 4.31
C ASN A 66 4.20 5.40 3.01
N TYR A 67 3.20 6.09 2.48
CA TYR A 67 3.38 6.93 1.29
C TYR A 67 4.49 7.95 1.52
N GLU A 68 4.50 8.62 2.67
CA GLU A 68 5.51 9.63 2.97
C GLU A 68 6.91 9.02 3.10
N LEU A 69 7.02 7.86 3.73
CA LEU A 69 8.29 7.16 3.82
C LEU A 69 8.83 6.80 2.42
N ILE A 70 7.96 6.27 1.57
CA ILE A 70 8.32 5.90 0.20
C ILE A 70 8.75 7.12 -0.60
N LYS A 71 8.02 8.23 -0.46
CA LYS A 71 8.35 9.48 -1.12
C LYS A 71 9.72 9.99 -0.69
N ASN A 72 10.02 9.90 0.60
CA ASN A 72 11.31 10.31 1.13
C ASN A 72 12.45 9.42 0.63
N ASN A 73 12.14 8.21 0.22
CA ASN A 73 13.09 7.28 -0.40
C ASN A 73 13.15 7.47 -1.93
N ASN A 74 12.54 8.55 -2.45
CA ASN A 74 12.47 8.86 -3.88
C ASN A 74 11.72 7.81 -4.69
N GLY A 75 10.71 7.18 -4.06
CA GLY A 75 9.97 6.10 -4.65
C GLY A 75 8.54 6.43 -5.04
N ILE A 76 7.82 5.41 -5.43
CA ILE A 76 6.42 5.52 -5.85
C ILE A 76 5.57 4.51 -5.09
N SER A 77 4.37 4.95 -4.69
CA SER A 77 3.37 4.09 -4.04
C SER A 77 2.21 3.85 -5.00
N LEU A 78 1.89 2.59 -5.20
CA LEU A 78 0.81 2.15 -6.09
C LEU A 78 -0.16 1.25 -5.33
N LEU A 79 -1.39 1.17 -5.82
CA LEU A 79 -2.37 0.24 -5.25
C LEU A 79 -3.21 -0.40 -6.35
N CYS A 80 -3.72 -1.59 -6.06
CA CYS A 80 -4.61 -2.30 -6.97
C CYS A 80 -5.64 -3.11 -6.19
N GLY A 81 -6.72 -3.49 -6.87
CA GLY A 81 -7.72 -4.38 -6.32
C GLY A 81 -8.67 -3.79 -5.30
N ILE A 82 -8.82 -2.45 -5.25
CA ILE A 82 -9.74 -1.85 -4.30
C ILE A 82 -11.19 -2.02 -4.75
N ASN A 83 -12.08 -2.38 -3.81
CA ASN A 83 -13.51 -2.41 -4.09
C ASN A 83 -14.11 -1.01 -3.96
N ASP A 84 -15.36 -0.85 -4.41
CA ASP A 84 -16.02 0.47 -4.43
C ASP A 84 -16.15 1.09 -3.05
N ASN A 85 -16.39 0.28 -2.02
CA ASN A 85 -16.51 0.77 -0.66
C ASN A 85 -15.21 1.41 -0.16
N ILE A 86 -14.10 0.72 -0.37
CA ILE A 86 -12.77 1.23 0.00
C ILE A 86 -12.41 2.44 -0.85
N LYS A 87 -12.72 2.38 -2.15
CA LYS A 87 -12.45 3.48 -3.07
C LYS A 87 -13.15 4.77 -2.63
N ASN A 88 -14.40 4.67 -2.18
CA ASN A 88 -15.14 5.83 -1.70
C ASN A 88 -14.49 6.44 -0.46
N LYS A 89 -14.00 5.62 0.46
CA LYS A 89 -13.29 6.10 1.64
C LYS A 89 -11.99 6.80 1.27
N PHE A 90 -11.27 6.28 0.28
CA PHE A 90 -10.05 6.89 -0.22
C PHE A 90 -10.33 8.26 -0.84
N LYS A 91 -11.39 8.38 -1.63
CA LYS A 91 -11.79 9.66 -2.24
C LYS A 91 -12.07 10.72 -1.19
N ASN A 92 -12.82 10.36 -0.15
CA ASN A 92 -13.16 11.28 0.92
C ASN A 92 -11.93 11.82 1.66
N LYS A 93 -10.84 11.07 1.65
CA LYS A 93 -9.58 11.46 2.31
C LYS A 93 -8.51 11.89 1.33
N ARG A 94 -8.85 12.03 0.05
CA ARG A 94 -7.94 12.45 -1.02
C ARG A 94 -6.70 11.55 -1.17
N LEU A 95 -6.78 10.31 -0.72
CA LEU A 95 -5.66 9.37 -0.82
C LEU A 95 -5.29 9.10 -2.28
N THR A 96 -6.29 9.13 -3.17
CA THR A 96 -6.09 8.92 -4.61
C THR A 96 -5.24 9.99 -5.27
N ASN A 97 -5.02 11.13 -4.62
CA ASN A 97 -4.13 12.17 -5.13
C ASN A 97 -2.65 11.83 -4.93
N TYR A 98 -2.35 10.84 -4.09
CA TYR A 98 -0.98 10.52 -3.69
C TYR A 98 -0.57 9.10 -4.06
N ILE A 99 -1.48 8.14 -3.92
CA ILE A 99 -1.22 6.74 -4.23
C ILE A 99 -2.02 6.38 -5.47
N TYR A 100 -1.34 5.99 -6.56
CA TYR A 100 -1.99 5.77 -7.84
C TYR A 100 -2.56 4.36 -7.95
N GLU A 101 -3.79 4.27 -8.46
CA GLU A 101 -4.45 3.00 -8.72
C GLU A 101 -3.98 2.42 -10.04
N ILE A 102 -3.61 1.13 -10.03
CA ILE A 102 -3.22 0.37 -11.22
C ILE A 102 -4.13 -0.86 -11.35
N PRO A 103 -4.26 -1.43 -12.56
CA PRO A 103 -5.18 -2.55 -12.77
C PRO A 103 -4.81 -3.81 -11.98
N ASN A 104 -3.51 -4.09 -11.84
CA ASN A 104 -3.02 -5.31 -11.19
C ASN A 104 -1.53 -5.15 -10.87
N GLU A 105 -0.95 -6.17 -10.20
CA GLU A 105 0.46 -6.12 -9.83
C GLU A 105 1.40 -6.10 -11.04
N LEU A 106 1.01 -6.73 -12.13
CA LEU A 106 1.85 -6.78 -13.33
C LEU A 106 2.10 -5.38 -13.90
N ALA A 107 1.11 -4.50 -13.85
CA ALA A 107 1.25 -3.13 -14.35
C ALA A 107 2.32 -2.34 -13.58
N ALA A 108 2.59 -2.70 -12.33
CA ALA A 108 3.58 -2.02 -11.50
C ALA A 108 4.98 -2.08 -12.10
N LYS A 109 5.34 -3.21 -12.69
CA LYS A 109 6.66 -3.40 -13.29
C LYS A 109 6.91 -2.40 -14.42
N LYS A 110 5.91 -2.16 -15.24
CA LYS A 110 6.02 -1.20 -16.34
C LYS A 110 6.20 0.22 -15.83
N ILE A 111 5.40 0.59 -14.83
CA ILE A 111 5.43 1.94 -14.27
C ILE A 111 6.77 2.23 -13.61
N VAL A 112 7.26 1.30 -12.80
CA VAL A 112 8.55 1.46 -12.11
C VAL A 112 9.69 1.52 -13.12
N ASN A 113 9.68 0.68 -14.15
CA ASN A 113 10.73 0.66 -15.16
C ASN A 113 10.77 1.94 -16.00
N LEU A 114 9.62 2.58 -16.24
CA LEU A 114 9.54 3.82 -17.00
C LEU A 114 10.17 5.02 -16.28
N ARG A 115 10.44 4.90 -14.98
CA ARG A 115 11.07 5.97 -14.20
C ARG A 115 12.57 6.08 -14.46
N TRP A 116 13.16 5.07 -15.05
CA TRP A 116 14.61 4.99 -15.32
C TRP A 116 14.92 5.07 -16.83
#